data_002aad804ccb1a102ca1190af75b13f1
#
_entry.id   002aad804ccb1a102ca1190af75b13f1
#
_cell.length_a   1.000
_cell.length_b   1.000
_cell.length_c   1.000
_cell.angle_alpha   90.00
_cell.angle_beta   90.00
_cell.angle_gamma   90.00
#
_symmetry.space_group_name_H-M   'P 1'
#
loop_
_entity.id
_entity.type
_entity.pdbx_description
1 polymer ?
#
loop_
_entity_poly.entity_id
_entity_poly.type
_entity_poly.pdbx_seq_one_letter_code
_entity_poly.pdbx_strand_id
1 'polypeptide(L)'
;IYDPTCGSGGLLLKAYKKVPSGKVAVYGQELNAQTWALCTMNMFLHGVDDARIWQGDTLSNPQNLEDDKLMKFQVVVANPPFSLDKWDSGFLSKAGPDEKGKKPEKMTASLDEHHRFDWGVPPSSKGDYAFVLHMLNSLDAENGRMAVVLPHGVLFRGASEGKIRRQLIEMNLLDAVIGLPANLFYGTGIPACILVFKKGRTRDDVLFIDASGEGNYEKGKNQNLLRDSDIARIVSTYEAREAKVDKYSYRASRAEIRENDYNLNIPRYVDTFEEEELVDIDEVKRNIASIEAELSQVQAQMAKYMKELGL
;
A
#
# COMPACT_ATOMS: atom_id res chain seq x y z
N ILE A 1 -3.92 10.77 -16.38
CA ILE A 1 -3.52 10.27 -15.04
C ILE A 1 -4.53 10.78 -14.03
N TYR A 2 -4.93 9.94 -13.09
CA TYR A 2 -5.90 10.30 -12.04
C TYR A 2 -5.42 9.85 -10.66
N ASP A 3 -5.62 10.71 -9.65
CA ASP A 3 -5.45 10.38 -8.22
C ASP A 3 -6.71 10.82 -7.44
N PRO A 4 -7.51 9.86 -6.91
CA PRO A 4 -8.74 10.15 -6.17
C PRO A 4 -8.50 10.75 -4.77
N THR A 5 -7.27 10.76 -4.27
CA THR A 5 -6.87 11.24 -2.94
C THR A 5 -5.55 12.00 -3.03
N CYS A 6 -5.51 12.97 -3.95
CA CYS A 6 -4.26 13.50 -4.49
C CYS A 6 -3.38 14.26 -3.48
N GLY A 7 -3.88 14.57 -2.30
CA GLY A 7 -3.11 15.29 -1.29
C GLY A 7 -2.58 16.61 -1.86
N SER A 8 -1.30 16.87 -1.67
CA SER A 8 -0.60 18.02 -2.27
C SER A 8 -0.20 17.86 -3.74
N GLY A 9 -0.58 16.75 -4.39
CA GLY A 9 -0.30 16.48 -5.81
C GLY A 9 1.07 15.90 -6.11
N GLY A 10 1.86 15.55 -5.08
CA GLY A 10 3.22 15.05 -5.28
C GLY A 10 3.30 13.78 -6.13
N LEU A 11 2.36 12.85 -5.96
CA LEU A 11 2.31 11.61 -6.73
C LEU A 11 1.91 11.88 -8.19
N LEU A 12 0.93 12.75 -8.43
CA LEU A 12 0.53 13.20 -9.77
C LEU A 12 1.70 13.85 -10.52
N LEU A 13 2.43 14.75 -9.87
CA LEU A 13 3.59 15.43 -10.48
C LEU A 13 4.71 14.45 -10.81
N LYS A 14 4.99 13.48 -9.94
CA LYS A 14 5.98 12.44 -10.23
C LYS A 14 5.56 11.57 -11.41
N ALA A 15 4.29 11.19 -11.48
CA ALA A 15 3.75 10.42 -12.59
C ALA A 15 3.77 11.24 -13.91
N TYR A 16 3.37 12.49 -13.87
CA TYR A 16 3.42 13.42 -15.02
C TYR A 16 4.81 13.52 -15.62
N LYS A 17 5.84 13.73 -14.77
CA LYS A 17 7.24 13.85 -15.21
C LYS A 17 7.82 12.58 -15.85
N LYS A 18 7.20 11.42 -15.63
CA LYS A 18 7.63 10.15 -16.23
C LYS A 18 7.07 9.91 -17.64
N VAL A 19 6.13 10.73 -18.10
CA VAL A 19 5.57 10.59 -19.45
C VAL A 19 6.37 11.42 -20.44
N PRO A 20 6.95 10.79 -21.48
CA PRO A 20 7.96 11.43 -22.34
C PRO A 20 7.48 12.64 -23.17
N SER A 21 6.20 12.87 -23.33
CA SER A 21 5.69 13.82 -24.34
C SER A 21 4.93 15.03 -23.80
N GLY A 22 4.76 15.20 -22.48
CA GLY A 22 3.98 16.30 -21.91
C GLY A 22 2.49 16.35 -22.32
N LYS A 23 2.02 15.34 -23.06
CA LYS A 23 0.63 15.22 -23.53
C LYS A 23 -0.17 14.33 -22.60
N VAL A 24 -0.25 14.71 -21.33
CA VAL A 24 -0.96 13.94 -20.31
C VAL A 24 -1.88 14.86 -19.57
N ALA A 25 -3.18 14.60 -19.64
CA ALA A 25 -4.15 15.26 -18.80
C ALA A 25 -4.06 14.73 -17.36
N VAL A 26 -4.05 15.63 -16.39
CA VAL A 26 -3.91 15.34 -14.95
C VAL A 26 -5.22 15.65 -14.26
N TYR A 27 -5.71 14.68 -13.51
CA TYR A 27 -6.95 14.78 -12.75
C TYR A 27 -6.70 14.38 -11.31
N GLY A 28 -7.36 15.03 -10.38
CA GLY A 28 -7.28 14.72 -8.97
C GLY A 28 -8.54 15.07 -8.23
N GLN A 29 -8.69 14.49 -7.04
CA GLN A 29 -9.70 14.91 -6.09
C GLN A 29 -9.12 14.86 -4.67
N GLU A 30 -9.43 15.86 -3.84
CA GLU A 30 -8.94 15.97 -2.47
C GLU A 30 -10.06 16.45 -1.55
N LEU A 31 -10.24 15.75 -0.43
CA LEU A 31 -11.28 16.07 0.54
C LEU A 31 -11.03 17.40 1.28
N ASN A 32 -9.79 17.59 1.74
CA ASN A 32 -9.40 18.75 2.55
C ASN A 32 -9.18 19.98 1.67
N ALA A 33 -9.95 21.06 1.92
CA ALA A 33 -9.90 22.27 1.11
C ALA A 33 -8.51 22.96 1.12
N GLN A 34 -7.79 22.93 2.24
CA GLN A 34 -6.46 23.54 2.34
C GLN A 34 -5.45 22.72 1.52
N THR A 35 -5.51 21.39 1.62
CA THR A 35 -4.65 20.47 0.86
C THR A 35 -4.97 20.53 -0.63
N TRP A 36 -6.26 20.65 -0.99
CA TRP A 36 -6.68 20.89 -2.37
C TRP A 36 -6.08 22.19 -2.94
N ALA A 37 -6.12 23.29 -2.19
CA ALA A 37 -5.52 24.56 -2.61
C ALA A 37 -4.00 24.43 -2.80
N LEU A 38 -3.31 23.71 -1.90
CA LEU A 38 -1.89 23.41 -2.04
C LEU A 38 -1.61 22.57 -3.29
N CYS A 39 -2.45 21.56 -3.58
CA CYS A 39 -2.32 20.75 -4.80
C CYS A 39 -2.44 21.61 -6.04
N THR A 40 -3.47 22.44 -6.13
CA THR A 40 -3.70 23.32 -7.27
C THR A 40 -2.54 24.30 -7.50
N MET A 41 -2.05 24.92 -6.41
CA MET A 41 -0.88 25.77 -6.47
C MET A 41 0.37 25.00 -6.92
N ASN A 42 0.55 23.79 -6.42
CA ASN A 42 1.71 22.95 -6.76
C ASN A 42 1.69 22.53 -8.24
N MET A 43 0.52 22.20 -8.80
CA MET A 43 0.36 21.94 -10.23
C MET A 43 0.76 23.15 -11.06
N PHE A 44 0.27 24.33 -10.71
CA PHE A 44 0.60 25.58 -11.40
C PHE A 44 2.11 25.90 -11.34
N LEU A 45 2.73 25.80 -10.17
CA LEU A 45 4.17 26.05 -10.00
C LEU A 45 5.07 25.10 -10.78
N HIS A 46 4.55 23.90 -11.09
CA HIS A 46 5.27 22.91 -11.89
C HIS A 46 4.89 22.91 -13.38
N GLY A 47 4.11 23.91 -13.84
CA GLY A 47 3.76 24.07 -15.23
C GLY A 47 2.70 23.07 -15.74
N VAL A 48 1.86 22.54 -14.83
CA VAL A 48 0.72 21.66 -15.15
C VAL A 48 -0.56 22.48 -14.91
N ASP A 49 -0.72 23.54 -15.65
CA ASP A 49 -1.76 24.55 -15.49
C ASP A 49 -3.14 24.08 -15.99
N ASP A 50 -3.18 23.03 -16.79
CA ASP A 50 -4.41 22.37 -17.28
C ASP A 50 -4.90 21.22 -16.36
N ALA A 51 -4.23 20.99 -15.20
CA ALA A 51 -4.64 19.98 -14.25
C ALA A 51 -6.05 20.28 -13.68
N ARG A 52 -6.90 19.25 -13.63
CA ARG A 52 -8.26 19.34 -13.09
C ARG A 52 -8.31 18.71 -11.71
N ILE A 53 -8.19 19.55 -10.68
CA ILE A 53 -8.19 19.13 -9.29
C ILE A 53 -9.48 19.59 -8.60
N TRP A 54 -10.30 18.64 -8.16
CA TRP A 54 -11.57 18.91 -7.51
C TRP A 54 -11.45 18.81 -5.99
N GLN A 55 -12.24 19.62 -5.29
CA GLN A 55 -12.37 19.54 -3.85
C GLN A 55 -13.63 18.75 -3.50
N GLY A 56 -13.52 17.75 -2.64
CA GLY A 56 -14.65 16.97 -2.11
C GLY A 56 -14.33 15.50 -1.85
N ASP A 57 -15.31 14.82 -1.24
CA ASP A 57 -15.20 13.39 -0.93
C ASP A 57 -15.35 12.53 -2.20
N THR A 58 -14.29 11.91 -2.61
CA THR A 58 -14.23 11.03 -3.79
C THR A 58 -15.18 9.85 -3.70
N LEU A 59 -15.41 9.31 -2.51
CA LEU A 59 -16.25 8.13 -2.36
C LEU A 59 -17.72 8.48 -2.48
N SER A 60 -18.22 9.43 -1.69
CA SER A 60 -19.65 9.79 -1.71
C SER A 60 -20.02 10.88 -2.72
N ASN A 61 -19.03 11.58 -3.29
CA ASN A 61 -19.25 12.68 -4.24
C ASN A 61 -18.11 12.80 -5.25
N PRO A 62 -17.91 11.78 -6.12
CA PRO A 62 -16.89 11.85 -7.17
C PRO A 62 -17.22 12.99 -8.13
N GLN A 63 -16.20 13.78 -8.50
CA GLN A 63 -16.36 14.96 -9.37
C GLN A 63 -15.82 14.72 -10.79
N ASN A 64 -14.96 13.71 -10.98
CA ASN A 64 -14.43 13.38 -12.30
C ASN A 64 -15.44 12.51 -13.05
N LEU A 65 -16.47 13.16 -13.60
CA LEU A 65 -17.58 12.53 -14.30
C LEU A 65 -17.63 13.00 -15.77
N GLU A 66 -18.15 12.13 -16.61
CA GLU A 66 -18.52 12.38 -18.01
C GLU A 66 -19.91 11.75 -18.24
N ASP A 67 -20.90 12.55 -18.62
CA ASP A 67 -22.31 12.14 -18.76
C ASP A 67 -22.81 11.38 -17.52
N ASP A 68 -22.59 11.95 -16.33
CA ASP A 68 -22.96 11.40 -15.02
C ASP A 68 -22.31 10.03 -14.66
N LYS A 69 -21.33 9.59 -15.46
CA LYS A 69 -20.56 8.37 -15.21
C LYS A 69 -19.13 8.69 -14.83
N LEU A 70 -18.50 7.81 -14.05
CA LEU A 70 -17.09 7.94 -13.72
C LEU A 70 -16.24 8.00 -14.98
N MET A 71 -15.45 9.06 -15.13
CA MET A 71 -14.45 9.17 -16.18
C MET A 71 -13.49 7.99 -16.16
N LYS A 72 -12.95 7.63 -17.32
CA LYS A 72 -12.03 6.52 -17.51
C LYS A 72 -10.61 7.02 -17.77
N PHE A 73 -9.65 6.43 -17.06
CA PHE A 73 -8.24 6.84 -17.09
C PHE A 73 -7.33 5.66 -17.41
N GLN A 74 -6.30 5.90 -18.21
CA GLN A 74 -5.28 4.90 -18.51
C GLN A 74 -4.40 4.60 -17.29
N VAL A 75 -4.17 5.60 -16.45
CA VAL A 75 -3.32 5.46 -15.25
C VAL A 75 -4.02 6.06 -14.05
N VAL A 76 -4.20 5.26 -13.00
CA VAL A 76 -4.73 5.72 -11.72
C VAL A 76 -3.72 5.39 -10.63
N VAL A 77 -3.36 6.37 -9.82
CA VAL A 77 -2.40 6.20 -8.71
C VAL A 77 -2.99 6.81 -7.45
N ALA A 78 -2.73 6.20 -6.30
CA ALA A 78 -3.18 6.79 -5.04
C ALA A 78 -2.34 6.30 -3.85
N ASN A 79 -2.26 7.16 -2.84
CA ASN A 79 -1.91 6.80 -1.48
C ASN A 79 -3.06 7.26 -0.56
N PRO A 80 -4.17 6.52 -0.50
CA PRO A 80 -5.35 6.92 0.28
C PRO A 80 -5.08 6.84 1.79
N PRO A 81 -5.91 7.48 2.62
CA PRO A 81 -5.81 7.36 4.07
C PRO A 81 -6.00 5.88 4.48
N PHE A 82 -5.05 5.35 5.27
CA PHE A 82 -5.06 3.95 5.69
C PHE A 82 -6.22 3.66 6.64
N SER A 83 -6.97 2.62 6.34
CA SER A 83 -8.05 2.09 7.18
C SER A 83 -9.05 3.18 7.61
N LEU A 84 -9.47 4.04 6.69
CA LEU A 84 -10.42 5.13 6.96
C LEU A 84 -11.69 4.58 7.64
N ASP A 85 -11.96 5.07 8.85
CA ASP A 85 -13.19 4.74 9.58
C ASP A 85 -14.36 5.56 9.05
N LYS A 86 -15.57 4.97 9.04
CA LYS A 86 -16.82 5.61 8.60
C LYS A 86 -16.74 6.22 7.20
N TRP A 87 -15.99 5.56 6.30
CA TRP A 87 -15.83 5.99 4.92
C TRP A 87 -17.16 6.14 4.17
N ASP A 88 -18.19 5.46 4.63
CA ASP A 88 -19.55 5.40 4.07
C ASP A 88 -20.49 6.52 4.60
N SER A 89 -20.05 7.33 5.54
CA SER A 89 -20.89 8.35 6.18
C SER A 89 -21.50 9.35 5.20
N GLY A 90 -20.79 9.71 4.14
CA GLY A 90 -21.30 10.59 3.08
C GLY A 90 -22.44 9.98 2.30
N PHE A 91 -22.43 8.68 2.03
CA PHE A 91 -23.54 7.97 1.40
C PHE A 91 -24.77 7.91 2.32
N LEU A 92 -24.56 7.53 3.58
CA LEU A 92 -25.63 7.42 4.56
C LEU A 92 -26.30 8.75 4.83
N SER A 93 -25.55 9.86 4.82
CA SER A 93 -26.10 11.20 5.02
C SER A 93 -26.96 11.67 3.85
N LYS A 94 -26.60 11.30 2.61
CA LYS A 94 -27.34 11.64 1.37
C LYS A 94 -28.58 10.76 1.16
N ALA A 95 -28.56 9.53 1.69
CA ALA A 95 -29.64 8.60 1.51
C ALA A 95 -30.95 9.12 2.14
N GLY A 96 -32.01 9.06 1.34
CA GLY A 96 -33.38 9.30 1.83
C GLY A 96 -33.87 8.20 2.75
N PRO A 97 -34.98 8.45 3.49
CA PRO A 97 -35.64 7.40 4.25
C PRO A 97 -36.27 6.35 3.33
N ASP A 98 -36.31 5.10 3.79
CA ASP A 98 -37.04 4.02 3.13
C ASP A 98 -38.57 4.22 3.16
N GLU A 99 -39.34 3.29 2.59
CA GLU A 99 -40.81 3.32 2.59
C GLU A 99 -41.42 3.35 4.00
N LYS A 100 -40.67 2.99 5.03
CA LYS A 100 -41.07 3.03 6.46
C LYS A 100 -40.56 4.28 7.18
N GLY A 101 -39.96 5.25 6.46
CA GLY A 101 -39.43 6.49 7.02
C GLY A 101 -38.11 6.32 7.76
N LYS A 102 -37.39 5.19 7.60
CA LYS A 102 -36.09 4.95 8.26
C LYS A 102 -34.93 5.21 7.30
N LYS A 103 -33.95 5.96 7.78
CA LYS A 103 -32.68 6.11 7.08
C LYS A 103 -31.85 4.84 7.17
N PRO A 104 -31.06 4.48 6.13
CA PRO A 104 -30.18 3.33 6.17
C PRO A 104 -29.11 3.52 7.26
N GLU A 105 -28.89 2.50 8.07
CA GLU A 105 -27.86 2.48 9.11
C GLU A 105 -26.53 1.92 8.60
N LYS A 106 -26.54 1.26 7.44
CA LYS A 106 -25.36 0.63 6.83
C LYS A 106 -25.32 0.87 5.33
N MET A 107 -24.09 0.98 4.82
CA MET A 107 -23.86 1.06 3.39
C MET A 107 -24.28 -0.24 2.69
N THR A 108 -24.99 -0.09 1.58
CA THR A 108 -25.34 -1.17 0.65
C THR A 108 -24.91 -0.77 -0.76
N ALA A 109 -24.69 -1.73 -1.65
CA ALA A 109 -24.27 -1.44 -3.01
C ALA A 109 -25.26 -0.53 -3.75
N SER A 110 -26.57 -0.66 -3.46
CA SER A 110 -27.63 0.15 -4.07
C SER A 110 -27.61 1.64 -3.71
N LEU A 111 -26.84 2.04 -2.69
CA LEU A 111 -26.64 3.46 -2.35
C LEU A 111 -25.56 4.14 -3.22
N ASP A 112 -24.84 3.37 -4.01
CA ASP A 112 -23.82 3.88 -4.94
C ASP A 112 -24.35 3.90 -6.36
N GLU A 113 -24.72 5.06 -6.85
CA GLU A 113 -25.22 5.27 -8.22
C GLU A 113 -24.22 4.92 -9.33
N HIS A 114 -22.92 4.81 -8.98
CA HIS A 114 -21.85 4.45 -9.91
C HIS A 114 -21.51 2.97 -9.92
N HIS A 115 -22.25 2.12 -9.18
CA HIS A 115 -22.08 0.67 -9.15
C HIS A 115 -20.68 0.17 -8.77
N ARG A 116 -19.92 0.96 -7.99
CA ARG A 116 -18.54 0.61 -7.60
C ARG A 116 -18.48 -0.55 -6.62
N PHE A 117 -19.53 -0.76 -5.84
CA PHE A 117 -19.59 -1.74 -4.76
C PHE A 117 -20.41 -2.99 -5.09
N ASP A 118 -20.71 -3.24 -6.35
CA ASP A 118 -21.45 -4.43 -6.79
C ASP A 118 -20.71 -5.73 -6.47
N TRP A 119 -19.38 -5.69 -6.38
CA TRP A 119 -18.54 -6.82 -5.99
C TRP A 119 -18.41 -7.01 -4.48
N GLY A 120 -19.01 -6.16 -3.70
CA GLY A 120 -19.05 -6.19 -2.25
C GLY A 120 -18.81 -4.83 -1.63
N VAL A 121 -19.42 -4.62 -0.48
CA VAL A 121 -19.27 -3.39 0.30
C VAL A 121 -18.21 -3.63 1.37
N PRO A 122 -17.13 -2.81 1.40
CA PRO A 122 -16.13 -2.89 2.46
C PRO A 122 -16.72 -2.59 3.84
N PRO A 123 -16.10 -3.06 4.95
CA PRO A 123 -16.56 -2.72 6.28
C PRO A 123 -16.49 -1.20 6.50
N SER A 124 -17.47 -0.60 7.18
CA SER A 124 -17.50 0.84 7.46
C SER A 124 -16.22 1.34 8.17
N SER A 125 -15.62 0.50 9.02
CA SER A 125 -14.39 0.79 9.75
C SER A 125 -13.10 0.65 8.95
N LYS A 126 -13.16 0.24 7.66
CA LYS A 126 -11.99 -0.01 6.81
C LYS A 126 -12.28 0.36 5.36
N GLY A 127 -11.98 1.62 5.01
CA GLY A 127 -12.23 2.17 3.67
C GLY A 127 -11.22 1.75 2.60
N ASP A 128 -10.20 0.95 2.93
CA ASP A 128 -9.11 0.60 2.01
C ASP A 128 -9.65 0.09 0.66
N TYR A 129 -10.52 -0.92 0.68
CA TYR A 129 -11.12 -1.46 -0.54
C TYR A 129 -12.16 -0.55 -1.20
N ALA A 130 -12.73 0.45 -0.49
CA ALA A 130 -13.62 1.42 -1.12
C ALA A 130 -12.84 2.28 -2.14
N PHE A 131 -11.63 2.71 -1.79
CA PHE A 131 -10.74 3.40 -2.72
C PHE A 131 -10.29 2.48 -3.87
N VAL A 132 -9.92 1.23 -3.59
CA VAL A 132 -9.54 0.26 -4.64
C VAL A 132 -10.67 0.08 -5.65
N LEU A 133 -11.91 -0.11 -5.18
CA LEU A 133 -13.07 -0.30 -6.06
C LEU A 133 -13.40 0.97 -6.85
N HIS A 134 -13.28 2.15 -6.24
CA HIS A 134 -13.42 3.41 -6.97
C HIS A 134 -12.38 3.55 -8.09
N MET A 135 -11.11 3.31 -7.77
CA MET A 135 -10.01 3.38 -8.73
C MET A 135 -10.19 2.40 -9.88
N LEU A 136 -10.58 1.14 -9.59
CA LEU A 136 -10.83 0.11 -10.61
C LEU A 136 -11.98 0.46 -11.54
N ASN A 137 -13.04 1.10 -10.98
CA ASN A 137 -14.17 1.58 -11.77
C ASN A 137 -13.85 2.85 -12.57
N SER A 138 -12.76 3.56 -12.23
CA SER A 138 -12.25 4.70 -12.99
C SER A 138 -11.17 4.32 -14.00
N LEU A 139 -10.82 3.02 -14.14
CA LEU A 139 -9.85 2.57 -15.14
C LEU A 139 -10.47 2.44 -16.53
N ASP A 140 -9.69 2.79 -17.54
CA ASP A 140 -9.96 2.41 -18.91
C ASP A 140 -10.16 0.89 -19.02
N ALA A 141 -11.17 0.48 -19.80
CA ALA A 141 -11.60 -0.91 -19.83
C ALA A 141 -10.60 -1.85 -20.52
N GLU A 142 -9.84 -1.35 -21.48
CA GLU A 142 -8.95 -2.15 -22.32
C GLU A 142 -7.52 -2.23 -21.76
N ASN A 143 -6.96 -1.09 -21.37
CA ASN A 143 -5.54 -0.98 -21.04
C ASN A 143 -5.25 -0.19 -19.75
N GLY A 144 -6.28 0.09 -18.96
CA GLY A 144 -6.15 0.81 -17.70
C GLY A 144 -5.27 0.07 -16.70
N ARG A 145 -4.43 0.82 -16.00
CA ARG A 145 -3.55 0.31 -14.95
C ARG A 145 -3.56 1.23 -13.74
N MET A 146 -3.45 0.63 -12.57
CA MET A 146 -3.36 1.40 -11.33
C MET A 146 -2.33 0.83 -10.37
N ALA A 147 -1.82 1.70 -9.52
CA ALA A 147 -1.02 1.34 -8.36
C ALA A 147 -1.53 2.11 -7.15
N VAL A 148 -1.74 1.39 -6.06
CA VAL A 148 -2.28 1.97 -4.82
C VAL A 148 -1.48 1.49 -3.62
N VAL A 149 -1.12 2.43 -2.73
CA VAL A 149 -0.45 2.14 -1.46
C VAL A 149 -1.49 1.84 -0.39
N LEU A 150 -1.35 0.71 0.29
CA LEU A 150 -2.32 0.22 1.28
C LEU A 150 -1.62 -0.44 2.47
N PRO A 151 -2.28 -0.54 3.64
CA PRO A 151 -1.75 -1.30 4.77
C PRO A 151 -1.79 -2.80 4.48
N HIS A 152 -0.84 -3.57 5.00
CA HIS A 152 -0.75 -5.04 4.77
C HIS A 152 -2.04 -5.80 5.10
N GLY A 153 -2.88 -5.29 5.99
CA GLY A 153 -4.14 -5.92 6.35
C GLY A 153 -5.05 -6.26 5.17
N VAL A 154 -5.01 -5.47 4.08
CA VAL A 154 -5.81 -5.73 2.86
C VAL A 154 -5.47 -7.06 2.20
N LEU A 155 -4.26 -7.59 2.45
CA LEU A 155 -3.77 -8.83 1.84
C LEU A 155 -4.45 -10.08 2.43
N PHE A 156 -4.91 -10.02 3.69
CA PHE A 156 -5.37 -11.23 4.38
C PHE A 156 -6.64 -11.08 5.22
N ARG A 157 -7.13 -9.84 5.49
CA ARG A 157 -8.39 -9.69 6.23
C ARG A 157 -9.52 -10.44 5.51
N GLY A 158 -10.37 -11.12 6.31
CA GLY A 158 -11.49 -11.94 5.85
C GLY A 158 -12.78 -11.15 5.60
N ALA A 159 -13.92 -11.82 5.81
CA ALA A 159 -15.27 -11.27 5.65
C ALA A 159 -15.49 -10.59 4.28
N SER A 160 -16.04 -9.37 4.24
CA SER A 160 -16.32 -8.65 3.00
C SER A 160 -15.06 -8.30 2.20
N GLU A 161 -13.96 -7.94 2.86
CA GLU A 161 -12.68 -7.68 2.17
C GLU A 161 -12.14 -8.93 1.49
N GLY A 162 -12.25 -10.10 2.13
CA GLY A 162 -11.87 -11.39 1.54
C GLY A 162 -12.71 -11.73 0.29
N LYS A 163 -14.02 -11.42 0.30
CA LYS A 163 -14.89 -11.61 -0.86
C LYS A 163 -14.50 -10.71 -2.04
N ILE A 164 -14.25 -9.43 -1.76
CA ILE A 164 -13.81 -8.47 -2.77
C ILE A 164 -12.47 -8.91 -3.35
N ARG A 165 -11.49 -9.24 -2.51
CA ARG A 165 -10.17 -9.70 -2.94
C ARG A 165 -10.25 -10.94 -3.84
N ARG A 166 -11.05 -11.93 -3.45
CA ARG A 166 -11.33 -13.11 -4.28
C ARG A 166 -11.85 -12.71 -5.66
N GLN A 167 -12.87 -11.85 -5.70
CA GLN A 167 -13.46 -11.40 -6.96
C GLN A 167 -12.44 -10.72 -7.88
N LEU A 168 -11.59 -9.84 -7.32
CA LEU A 168 -10.56 -9.14 -8.08
C LEU A 168 -9.51 -10.09 -8.67
N ILE A 169 -9.15 -11.15 -7.94
CA ILE A 169 -8.22 -12.17 -8.40
C ILE A 169 -8.85 -13.04 -9.49
N GLU A 170 -10.10 -13.49 -9.29
CA GLU A 170 -10.82 -14.30 -10.29
C GLU A 170 -11.06 -13.55 -11.60
N MET A 171 -11.30 -12.25 -11.55
CA MET A 171 -11.40 -11.37 -12.72
C MET A 171 -10.04 -11.07 -13.37
N ASN A 172 -8.94 -11.65 -12.86
CA ASN A 172 -7.59 -11.45 -13.36
C ASN A 172 -7.15 -9.98 -13.40
N LEU A 173 -7.52 -9.20 -12.40
CA LEU A 173 -7.20 -7.76 -12.33
C LEU A 173 -5.90 -7.48 -11.57
N LEU A 174 -5.59 -8.26 -10.53
CA LEU A 174 -4.39 -8.08 -9.72
C LEU A 174 -3.15 -8.54 -10.49
N ASP A 175 -2.19 -7.64 -10.68
CA ASP A 175 -0.95 -7.90 -11.42
C ASP A 175 0.25 -8.15 -10.49
N ALA A 176 0.40 -7.35 -9.44
CA ALA A 176 1.49 -7.53 -8.48
C ALA A 176 1.11 -7.06 -7.06
N VAL A 177 1.81 -7.62 -6.09
CA VAL A 177 1.82 -7.24 -4.67
C VAL A 177 3.26 -6.93 -4.30
N ILE A 178 3.55 -5.70 -3.87
CA ILE A 178 4.89 -5.25 -3.51
C ILE A 178 4.88 -4.85 -2.04
N GLY A 179 5.58 -5.60 -1.19
CA GLY A 179 5.76 -5.29 0.22
C GLY A 179 6.81 -4.20 0.41
N LEU A 180 6.48 -3.23 1.25
CA LEU A 180 7.35 -2.11 1.58
C LEU A 180 7.81 -2.21 3.04
N PRO A 181 8.98 -1.65 3.40
CA PRO A 181 9.45 -1.64 4.77
C PRO A 181 8.49 -0.89 5.69
N ALA A 182 8.44 -1.30 6.96
CA ALA A 182 7.77 -0.56 8.01
C ALA A 182 8.39 0.83 8.19
N ASN A 183 7.71 1.73 8.88
CA ASN A 183 8.18 3.10 9.14
C ASN A 183 8.61 3.88 7.88
N LEU A 184 7.99 3.62 6.73
CA LEU A 184 8.28 4.33 5.48
C LEU A 184 7.50 5.64 5.35
N PHE A 185 6.31 5.72 5.95
CA PHE A 185 5.40 6.86 5.84
C PHE A 185 5.31 7.65 7.14
N TYR A 186 5.21 8.98 7.03
CA TYR A 186 5.02 9.84 8.20
C TYR A 186 3.73 9.50 8.97
N GLY A 187 3.83 9.54 10.28
CA GLY A 187 2.66 9.34 11.17
C GLY A 187 2.20 7.89 11.34
N THR A 188 2.86 6.91 10.70
CA THR A 188 2.53 5.50 10.89
C THR A 188 3.77 4.61 10.82
N GLY A 189 3.88 3.70 11.80
CA GLY A 189 4.93 2.67 11.82
C GLY A 189 4.52 1.36 11.15
N ILE A 190 3.28 1.25 10.65
CA ILE A 190 2.80 -0.01 10.05
C ILE A 190 3.42 -0.26 8.68
N PRO A 191 3.72 -1.53 8.35
CA PRO A 191 4.17 -1.87 7.01
C PRO A 191 3.05 -1.65 6.00
N ALA A 192 3.42 -1.16 4.82
CA ALA A 192 2.53 -0.94 3.70
C ALA A 192 2.89 -1.84 2.51
N CYS A 193 1.97 -1.98 1.59
CA CYS A 193 2.20 -2.64 0.30
C CYS A 193 1.67 -1.79 -0.84
N ILE A 194 2.19 -2.03 -2.04
CA ILE A 194 1.61 -1.50 -3.27
C ILE A 194 0.87 -2.65 -3.95
N LEU A 195 -0.42 -2.45 -4.24
CA LEU A 195 -1.18 -3.31 -5.13
C LEU A 195 -1.19 -2.71 -6.53
N VAL A 196 -0.79 -3.50 -7.52
CA VAL A 196 -0.83 -3.12 -8.93
C VAL A 196 -1.94 -3.90 -9.61
N PHE A 197 -2.85 -3.18 -10.27
CA PHE A 197 -3.93 -3.78 -11.05
C PHE A 197 -3.83 -3.34 -12.51
N LYS A 198 -4.25 -4.21 -13.42
CA LYS A 198 -4.31 -3.94 -14.85
C LYS A 198 -5.57 -4.53 -15.47
N LYS A 199 -6.15 -3.81 -16.40
CA LYS A 199 -7.17 -4.33 -17.32
C LYS A 199 -6.51 -5.05 -18.50
N GLY A 200 -7.26 -5.88 -19.20
CA GLY A 200 -6.78 -6.57 -20.41
C GLY A 200 -5.61 -7.53 -20.22
N ARG A 201 -5.41 -8.06 -19.01
CA ARG A 201 -4.30 -9.01 -18.74
C ARG A 201 -4.54 -10.34 -19.44
N THR A 202 -3.49 -10.81 -20.13
CA THR A 202 -3.46 -12.15 -20.74
C THR A 202 -2.76 -13.20 -19.87
N ARG A 203 -1.99 -12.77 -18.88
CA ARG A 203 -1.26 -13.64 -17.94
C ARG A 203 -2.16 -14.06 -16.78
N ASP A 204 -1.96 -15.27 -16.29
CA ASP A 204 -2.71 -15.87 -15.19
C ASP A 204 -1.84 -16.05 -13.93
N ASP A 205 -1.09 -15.03 -13.60
CA ASP A 205 -0.16 -15.01 -12.47
C ASP A 205 -0.22 -13.67 -11.71
N VAL A 206 0.25 -13.67 -10.47
CA VAL A 206 0.49 -12.46 -9.67
C VAL A 206 1.95 -12.47 -9.21
N LEU A 207 2.64 -11.36 -9.41
CA LEU A 207 4.01 -11.19 -8.94
C LEU A 207 4.02 -10.65 -7.51
N PHE A 208 4.68 -11.37 -6.61
CA PHE A 208 4.97 -10.90 -5.25
C PHE A 208 6.41 -10.42 -5.20
N ILE A 209 6.63 -9.22 -4.64
CA ILE A 209 7.96 -8.65 -4.37
C ILE A 209 8.00 -8.28 -2.89
N ASP A 210 9.00 -8.73 -2.17
CA ASP A 210 9.26 -8.33 -0.79
C ASP A 210 10.46 -7.38 -0.73
N ALA A 211 10.17 -6.08 -0.69
CA ALA A 211 11.18 -5.05 -0.51
C ALA A 211 11.34 -4.64 0.98
N SER A 212 10.73 -5.37 1.92
CA SER A 212 10.78 -5.06 3.34
C SER A 212 12.00 -5.64 4.06
N GLY A 213 12.72 -6.58 3.43
CA GLY A 213 13.89 -7.22 4.00
C GLY A 213 15.08 -6.27 4.20
N GLU A 214 15.96 -6.61 5.13
CA GLU A 214 17.19 -5.86 5.38
C GLU A 214 18.04 -5.73 4.09
N GLY A 215 18.67 -4.57 3.91
CA GLY A 215 19.43 -4.27 2.70
C GLY A 215 18.61 -3.69 1.54
N ASN A 216 17.28 -3.83 1.55
CA ASN A 216 16.39 -3.27 0.53
C ASN A 216 15.89 -1.85 0.83
N TYR A 217 16.38 -1.25 1.91
CA TYR A 217 16.07 0.12 2.32
C TYR A 217 17.16 0.65 3.27
N GLU A 218 17.16 1.95 3.49
CA GLU A 218 18.03 2.60 4.47
C GLU A 218 17.26 2.86 5.77
N LYS A 219 17.82 2.39 6.91
CA LYS A 219 17.26 2.68 8.23
C LYS A 219 17.57 4.12 8.63
N GLY A 220 16.55 4.96 8.75
CA GLY A 220 16.67 6.32 9.26
C GLY A 220 16.35 6.40 10.75
N LYS A 221 16.72 7.52 11.39
CA LYS A 221 16.47 7.75 12.82
C LYS A 221 14.98 7.75 13.18
N ASN A 222 14.15 8.39 12.36
CA ASN A 222 12.71 8.55 12.60
C ASN A 222 11.87 7.80 11.56
N GLN A 223 12.43 7.47 10.41
CA GLN A 223 11.72 6.93 9.26
C GLN A 223 12.71 6.20 8.36
N ASN A 224 12.27 5.07 7.80
CA ASN A 224 13.03 4.34 6.79
C ASN A 224 12.90 5.04 5.44
N LEU A 225 13.88 4.83 4.56
CA LEU A 225 13.95 5.45 3.24
C LEU A 225 14.21 4.39 2.18
N LEU A 226 13.46 4.43 1.08
CA LEU A 226 13.82 3.72 -0.15
C LEU A 226 14.78 4.59 -0.97
N ARG A 227 15.99 4.09 -1.19
CA ARG A 227 16.99 4.73 -2.05
C ARG A 227 16.60 4.57 -3.52
N ASP A 228 17.15 5.36 -4.39
CA ASP A 228 16.92 5.23 -5.83
C ASP A 228 17.29 3.82 -6.35
N SER A 229 18.33 3.20 -5.79
CA SER A 229 18.73 1.81 -6.09
C SER A 229 17.66 0.79 -5.67
N ASP A 230 17.00 0.99 -4.52
CA ASP A 230 15.97 0.09 -4.02
C ASP A 230 14.71 0.19 -4.90
N ILE A 231 14.34 1.42 -5.27
CA ILE A 231 13.25 1.68 -6.21
C ILE A 231 13.56 1.05 -7.59
N ALA A 232 14.78 1.25 -8.09
CA ALA A 232 15.21 0.66 -9.36
C ALA A 232 15.16 -0.87 -9.33
N ARG A 233 15.54 -1.50 -8.21
CA ARG A 233 15.44 -2.95 -8.03
C ARG A 233 13.99 -3.42 -8.06
N ILE A 234 13.07 -2.74 -7.37
CA ILE A 234 11.64 -3.06 -7.42
C ILE A 234 11.12 -2.99 -8.86
N VAL A 235 11.44 -1.89 -9.56
CA VAL A 235 10.98 -1.67 -10.94
C VAL A 235 11.55 -2.71 -11.89
N SER A 236 12.86 -2.96 -11.87
CA SER A 236 13.50 -3.96 -12.73
C SER A 236 12.99 -5.37 -12.46
N THR A 237 12.75 -5.75 -11.19
CA THR A 237 12.14 -7.04 -10.84
C THR A 237 10.71 -7.15 -11.37
N TYR A 238 9.94 -6.07 -11.26
CA TYR A 238 8.57 -6.03 -11.80
C TYR A 238 8.54 -6.16 -13.33
N GLU A 239 9.48 -5.54 -14.04
CA GLU A 239 9.60 -5.60 -15.50
C GLU A 239 10.12 -6.96 -15.99
N ALA A 240 11.16 -7.48 -15.37
CA ALA A 240 11.74 -8.78 -15.69
C ALA A 240 10.77 -9.94 -15.42
N ARG A 241 9.97 -9.81 -14.33
CA ARG A 241 8.92 -10.77 -13.94
C ARG A 241 9.40 -12.22 -13.96
N GLU A 242 10.58 -12.47 -13.40
CA GLU A 242 11.14 -13.81 -13.27
C GLU A 242 10.23 -14.70 -12.41
N ALA A 243 10.34 -16.02 -12.59
CA ALA A 243 9.53 -16.97 -11.82
C ALA A 243 9.82 -16.86 -10.31
N LYS A 244 11.10 -16.70 -9.96
CA LYS A 244 11.56 -16.54 -8.58
C LYS A 244 12.88 -15.78 -8.56
N VAL A 245 13.01 -14.82 -7.64
CA VAL A 245 14.28 -14.26 -7.19
C VAL A 245 14.40 -14.60 -5.72
N ASP A 246 15.45 -15.29 -5.34
CA ASP A 246 15.62 -15.80 -3.98
C ASP A 246 15.45 -14.69 -2.92
N LYS A 247 14.67 -15.00 -1.87
CA LYS A 247 14.35 -14.10 -0.76
C LYS A 247 13.81 -12.72 -1.15
N TYR A 248 13.38 -12.53 -2.42
CA TYR A 248 12.96 -11.22 -2.89
C TYR A 248 11.67 -11.20 -3.72
N SER A 249 11.48 -12.13 -4.65
CA SER A 249 10.26 -12.17 -5.44
C SER A 249 9.84 -13.57 -5.83
N TYR A 250 8.52 -13.73 -6.05
CA TYR A 250 7.93 -14.98 -6.50
C TYR A 250 6.71 -14.71 -7.38
N ARG A 251 6.56 -15.48 -8.43
CA ARG A 251 5.42 -15.39 -9.35
C ARG A 251 4.46 -16.54 -9.09
N ALA A 252 3.39 -16.27 -8.37
CA ALA A 252 2.36 -17.24 -8.05
C ALA A 252 1.32 -17.38 -9.17
N SER A 253 0.91 -18.59 -9.47
CA SER A 253 -0.24 -18.83 -10.34
C SER A 253 -1.55 -18.53 -9.61
N ARG A 254 -2.63 -18.21 -10.36
CA ARG A 254 -3.95 -18.04 -9.76
C ARG A 254 -4.45 -19.31 -9.08
N ALA A 255 -4.08 -20.50 -9.57
CA ALA A 255 -4.41 -21.77 -8.93
C ALA A 255 -3.79 -21.86 -7.53
N GLU A 256 -2.52 -21.53 -7.39
CA GLU A 256 -1.82 -21.49 -6.11
C GLU A 256 -2.43 -20.47 -5.14
N ILE A 257 -2.83 -19.30 -5.64
CA ILE A 257 -3.50 -18.28 -4.81
C ILE A 257 -4.88 -18.79 -4.31
N ARG A 258 -5.60 -19.56 -5.12
CA ARG A 258 -6.84 -20.23 -4.71
C ARG A 258 -6.62 -21.26 -3.61
N GLU A 259 -5.58 -22.09 -3.73
CA GLU A 259 -5.17 -23.08 -2.73
C GLU A 259 -4.80 -22.40 -1.40
N ASN A 260 -4.32 -21.18 -1.45
CA ASN A 260 -4.04 -20.31 -0.29
C ASN A 260 -5.26 -19.48 0.18
N ASP A 261 -6.49 -19.87 -0.17
CA ASP A 261 -7.73 -19.17 0.20
C ASP A 261 -7.74 -17.67 -0.18
N TYR A 262 -7.11 -17.33 -1.30
CA TYR A 262 -6.94 -15.94 -1.76
C TYR A 262 -6.24 -15.03 -0.74
N ASN A 263 -5.47 -15.61 0.14
CA ASN A 263 -4.63 -14.89 1.07
C ASN A 263 -3.36 -14.45 0.34
N LEU A 264 -3.13 -13.14 0.29
CA LEU A 264 -2.00 -12.52 -0.43
C LEU A 264 -0.86 -12.13 0.52
N ASN A 265 -0.83 -12.66 1.75
CA ASN A 265 0.26 -12.35 2.69
C ASN A 265 1.60 -12.77 2.08
N ILE A 266 2.50 -11.80 1.92
CA ILE A 266 3.74 -11.94 1.14
C ILE A 266 4.62 -13.10 1.60
N PRO A 267 4.84 -13.35 2.93
CA PRO A 267 5.63 -14.48 3.39
C PRO A 267 5.10 -15.86 2.99
N ARG A 268 3.88 -15.97 2.48
CA ARG A 268 3.36 -17.24 1.93
C ARG A 268 3.93 -17.58 0.56
N TYR A 269 4.46 -16.58 -0.15
CA TYR A 269 4.96 -16.68 -1.52
C TYR A 269 6.45 -16.40 -1.62
N VAL A 270 6.94 -15.43 -0.85
CA VAL A 270 8.36 -15.08 -0.81
C VAL A 270 8.91 -15.57 0.53
N ASP A 271 9.68 -16.64 0.48
CA ASP A 271 10.35 -17.19 1.65
C ASP A 271 11.62 -16.37 1.94
N THR A 272 11.56 -15.60 3.01
CA THR A 272 12.67 -14.78 3.50
C THR A 272 13.39 -15.43 4.70
N PHE A 273 13.06 -16.69 5.01
CA PHE A 273 13.67 -17.41 6.12
C PHE A 273 15.18 -17.53 5.91
N GLU A 274 15.94 -17.11 6.89
CA GLU A 274 17.37 -17.39 7.02
C GLU A 274 17.53 -18.50 8.03
N GLU A 275 18.17 -19.60 7.64
CA GLU A 275 18.63 -20.58 8.61
C GLU A 275 19.60 -19.86 9.54
N GLU A 276 19.24 -19.76 10.82
CA GLU A 276 20.17 -19.27 11.83
C GLU A 276 21.37 -20.20 11.84
N GLU A 277 22.58 -19.63 11.79
CA GLU A 277 23.80 -20.40 11.98
C GLU A 277 23.68 -21.18 13.30
N LEU A 278 23.92 -22.48 13.23
CA LEU A 278 23.88 -23.32 14.41
C LEU A 278 24.86 -22.76 15.46
N VAL A 279 24.32 -22.23 16.53
CA VAL A 279 25.12 -21.69 17.62
C VAL A 279 25.91 -22.84 18.21
N ASP A 280 27.25 -22.82 18.12
CA ASP A 280 28.10 -23.74 18.82
C ASP A 280 28.03 -23.45 20.33
N ILE A 281 27.18 -24.24 20.99
CA ILE A 281 26.93 -24.10 22.45
C ILE A 281 28.24 -24.24 23.24
N ASP A 282 29.19 -25.02 22.77
CA ASP A 282 30.47 -25.21 23.47
C ASP A 282 31.41 -24.02 23.28
N GLU A 283 31.34 -23.35 22.15
CA GLU A 283 32.02 -22.08 21.94
C GLU A 283 31.42 -20.98 22.82
N VAL A 284 30.10 -20.86 22.86
CA VAL A 284 29.41 -19.89 23.73
C VAL A 284 29.77 -20.13 25.22
N LYS A 285 29.78 -21.39 25.69
CA LYS A 285 30.19 -21.72 27.06
C LYS A 285 31.65 -21.31 27.35
N ARG A 286 32.55 -21.54 26.40
CA ARG A 286 33.96 -21.11 26.54
C ARG A 286 34.07 -19.58 26.63
N ASN A 287 33.33 -18.86 25.81
CA ASN A 287 33.31 -17.41 25.82
C ASN A 287 32.73 -16.86 27.13
N ILE A 288 31.66 -17.45 27.65
CA ILE A 288 31.07 -17.08 28.95
C ILE A 288 32.10 -17.30 30.05
N ALA A 289 32.76 -18.46 30.12
CA ALA A 289 33.77 -18.77 31.16
C ALA A 289 34.97 -17.79 31.09
N SER A 290 35.41 -17.40 29.90
CA SER A 290 36.46 -16.40 29.70
C SER A 290 36.04 -15.01 30.22
N ILE A 291 34.85 -14.58 29.92
CA ILE A 291 34.31 -13.28 30.35
C ILE A 291 34.11 -13.25 31.87
N GLU A 292 33.64 -14.34 32.49
CA GLU A 292 33.51 -14.47 33.95
C GLU A 292 34.86 -14.39 34.65
N ALA A 293 35.89 -15.02 34.06
CA ALA A 293 37.26 -14.94 34.61
C ALA A 293 37.83 -13.51 34.53
N GLU A 294 37.63 -12.82 33.42
CA GLU A 294 38.03 -11.41 33.24
C GLU A 294 37.29 -10.51 34.24
N LEU A 295 35.97 -10.72 34.39
CA LEU A 295 35.13 -9.96 35.32
C LEU A 295 35.64 -10.11 36.75
N SER A 296 35.99 -11.35 37.17
CA SER A 296 36.55 -11.63 38.51
C SER A 296 37.87 -10.92 38.72
N GLN A 297 38.75 -10.87 37.72
CA GLN A 297 40.03 -10.12 37.81
C GLN A 297 39.79 -8.61 37.94
N VAL A 298 38.90 -8.04 37.13
CA VAL A 298 38.58 -6.60 37.19
C VAL A 298 37.96 -6.25 38.54
N GLN A 299 37.05 -7.07 39.05
CA GLN A 299 36.45 -6.89 40.40
C GLN A 299 37.48 -6.92 41.51
N ALA A 300 38.42 -7.89 41.48
CA ALA A 300 39.50 -7.96 42.42
C ALA A 300 40.42 -6.72 42.37
N GLN A 301 40.71 -6.24 41.18
CA GLN A 301 41.53 -5.05 40.97
C GLN A 301 40.81 -3.79 41.46
N MET A 302 39.51 -3.67 41.20
CA MET A 302 38.69 -2.59 41.71
C MET A 302 38.61 -2.57 43.24
N ALA A 303 38.41 -3.73 43.85
CA ALA A 303 38.43 -3.85 45.31
C ALA A 303 39.78 -3.44 45.94
N LYS A 304 40.89 -3.75 45.27
CA LYS A 304 42.21 -3.28 45.67
C LYS A 304 42.33 -1.74 45.61
N TYR A 305 41.90 -1.13 44.51
CA TYR A 305 41.92 0.32 44.38
C TYR A 305 41.00 1.04 45.37
N MET A 306 39.80 0.50 45.61
CA MET A 306 38.90 1.05 46.63
C MET A 306 39.55 1.04 48.02
N LYS A 307 40.21 -0.07 48.39
CA LYS A 307 40.93 -0.16 49.65
C LYS A 307 42.11 0.81 49.75
N GLU A 308 42.84 1.05 48.67
CA GLU A 308 43.91 2.06 48.58
C GLU A 308 43.40 3.49 48.74
N LEU A 309 42.18 3.76 48.29
CA LEU A 309 41.51 5.07 48.37
C LEU A 309 40.76 5.29 49.70
N GLY A 310 40.70 4.27 50.57
CA GLY A 310 39.98 4.36 51.85
C GLY A 310 38.44 4.34 51.71
N LEU A 311 37.92 3.75 50.64
CA LEU A 311 36.49 3.59 50.32
C LEU A 311 36.03 2.18 50.69
#